data_98e76d4156d55058e6c6dadc792ba923
#
_entry.id   98e76d4156d55058e6c6dadc792ba923
#
_cell.length_a   1.000
_cell.length_b   1.000
_cell.length_c   1.000
_cell.angle_alpha   90.00
_cell.angle_beta   90.00
_cell.angle_gamma   90.00
#
_symmetry.space_group_name_H-M   'P 1'
#
loop_
_entity.id
_entity.type
_entity.pdbx_description
1 polymer ?
#
loop_
_entity_poly.entity_id
_entity_poly.type
_entity_poly.pdbx_seq_one_letter_code
_entity_poly.pdbx_strand_id
1 'polypeptide(L)'
;MVNNNISNTLVNNKNTEKINIKNDSKLPVKPAKVNYQKELEKILKKVEEEGTCQSLLLHSCCGPCSSYVLEYLGQYFEITVFYYNPNIYPSEEYWYRVDEQKKIIDLTRTKYPIHMIEGAYEVDRFYETIAGMEDLPEGGARCNRCYELRMSEAAKLAKEEGFDYFTTTLTISPHKNSQVLNRIGQEVGDRYGVAHLPS
;
A
#
# COMPACT_ATOMS: atom_id res chain seq x y z
N MET A 1 55.89 54.46 2.16
CA MET A 1 56.18 55.33 1.00
C MET A 1 55.19 55.08 -0.07
N VAL A 2 54.60 56.09 -0.35
CA VAL A 2 53.89 56.70 -1.47
C VAL A 2 52.40 56.39 -1.58
N ASN A 3 51.69 57.43 -1.21
CA ASN A 3 50.33 57.84 -1.58
C ASN A 3 50.05 57.76 -3.07
N ASN A 4 48.79 57.58 -3.46
CA ASN A 4 48.05 58.65 -4.10
C ASN A 4 46.57 58.37 -4.24
N ASN A 5 45.83 59.34 -3.72
CA ASN A 5 44.44 59.69 -4.05
C ASN A 5 44.20 59.92 -5.53
N ILE A 6 42.94 59.78 -5.97
CA ILE A 6 42.15 60.79 -6.73
C ILE A 6 40.72 60.24 -6.88
N SER A 7 39.80 60.84 -6.22
CA SER A 7 38.68 61.73 -6.62
C SER A 7 37.47 61.12 -7.32
N ASN A 8 36.38 61.23 -6.63
CA ASN A 8 34.96 61.44 -6.98
C ASN A 8 34.64 61.83 -8.42
N THR A 9 33.64 61.14 -8.96
CA THR A 9 32.58 61.86 -9.70
C THR A 9 31.25 61.12 -9.52
N LEU A 10 30.32 61.80 -8.88
CA LEU A 10 28.87 61.45 -8.76
C LEU A 10 28.22 61.64 -10.11
N VAL A 11 27.49 60.61 -10.56
CA VAL A 11 26.35 60.79 -11.50
C VAL A 11 25.14 60.02 -10.96
N ASN A 12 24.18 60.80 -10.51
CA ASN A 12 22.83 60.39 -10.21
C ASN A 12 22.13 59.92 -11.50
N ASN A 13 21.59 58.72 -11.49
CA ASN A 13 20.47 58.43 -12.36
C ASN A 13 19.41 57.62 -11.63
N LYS A 14 18.32 58.27 -11.26
CA LYS A 14 17.12 57.73 -10.69
C LYS A 14 16.34 57.07 -11.83
N ASN A 15 16.24 55.75 -11.86
CA ASN A 15 15.12 55.07 -12.45
C ASN A 15 14.81 53.83 -11.58
N THR A 16 13.88 54.07 -10.66
CA THR A 16 13.28 53.01 -9.84
C THR A 16 12.17 52.38 -10.68
N GLU A 17 12.47 51.35 -11.46
CA GLU A 17 11.46 50.43 -11.93
C GLU A 17 11.00 49.56 -10.76
N LYS A 18 9.74 49.76 -10.36
CA LYS A 18 9.06 48.89 -9.39
C LYS A 18 8.80 47.55 -10.05
N ILE A 19 9.67 46.58 -9.75
CA ILE A 19 9.42 45.17 -10.07
C ILE A 19 8.27 44.70 -9.20
N ASN A 20 7.12 44.53 -9.82
CA ASN A 20 5.89 44.04 -9.19
C ASN A 20 6.04 42.50 -9.10
N ILE A 21 6.66 41.99 -8.04
CA ILE A 21 6.74 40.57 -7.72
C ILE A 21 5.33 40.15 -7.26
N LYS A 22 4.54 39.67 -8.20
CA LYS A 22 3.33 38.91 -7.83
C LYS A 22 3.80 37.63 -7.14
N ASN A 23 3.66 37.60 -5.82
CA ASN A 23 3.82 36.42 -5.01
C ASN A 23 2.71 35.42 -5.36
N ASP A 24 2.93 34.62 -6.39
CA ASP A 24 2.13 33.43 -6.67
C ASP A 24 2.64 32.25 -5.79
N SER A 25 2.53 32.42 -4.48
CA SER A 25 2.71 31.33 -3.52
C SER A 25 1.46 30.45 -3.53
N LYS A 26 1.22 29.71 -4.62
CA LYS A 26 0.34 28.56 -4.56
C LYS A 26 1.03 27.51 -3.67
N LEU A 27 0.59 27.45 -2.40
CA LEU A 27 0.92 26.34 -1.52
C LEU A 27 0.62 25.03 -2.28
N PRO A 28 1.49 24.01 -2.20
CA PRO A 28 1.20 22.72 -2.83
C PRO A 28 -0.12 22.19 -2.27
N VAL A 29 -1.13 22.11 -3.12
CA VAL A 29 -2.43 21.54 -2.77
C VAL A 29 -2.17 20.08 -2.41
N LYS A 30 -2.40 19.72 -1.15
CA LYS A 30 -2.34 18.30 -0.75
C LYS A 30 -3.30 17.54 -1.67
N PRO A 31 -2.85 16.45 -2.31
CA PRO A 31 -3.73 15.65 -3.15
C PRO A 31 -4.98 15.26 -2.35
N ALA A 32 -6.14 15.40 -2.97
CA ALA A 32 -7.40 15.03 -2.35
C ALA A 32 -7.36 13.54 -1.96
N LYS A 33 -7.84 13.22 -0.75
CA LYS A 33 -7.91 11.82 -0.31
C LYS A 33 -8.87 11.06 -1.23
N VAL A 34 -8.40 9.97 -1.80
CA VAL A 34 -9.21 9.05 -2.60
C VAL A 34 -10.14 8.27 -1.66
N ASN A 35 -11.42 8.16 -2.02
CA ASN A 35 -12.34 7.28 -1.31
C ASN A 35 -12.29 5.89 -1.95
N TYR A 36 -11.37 5.05 -1.45
CA TYR A 36 -11.14 3.71 -1.99
C TYR A 36 -12.34 2.78 -1.81
N GLN A 37 -13.18 2.98 -0.79
CA GLN A 37 -14.43 2.24 -0.65
C GLN A 37 -15.35 2.48 -1.86
N LYS A 38 -15.48 3.71 -2.32
CA LYS A 38 -16.27 4.02 -3.52
C LYS A 38 -15.67 3.44 -4.80
N GLU A 39 -14.35 3.40 -4.89
CA GLU A 39 -13.69 2.75 -6.04
C GLU A 39 -13.90 1.24 -6.01
N LEU A 40 -13.81 0.60 -4.85
CA LEU A 40 -14.15 -0.81 -4.67
C LEU A 40 -15.60 -1.08 -5.08
N GLU A 41 -16.56 -0.33 -4.58
CA GLU A 41 -18.00 -0.51 -4.89
C GLU A 41 -18.30 -0.46 -6.40
N LYS A 42 -17.60 0.39 -7.16
CA LYS A 42 -17.72 0.43 -8.62
C LYS A 42 -17.25 -0.88 -9.28
N ILE A 43 -16.14 -1.44 -8.78
CA ILE A 43 -15.61 -2.72 -9.28
C ILE A 43 -16.56 -3.85 -8.92
N LEU A 44 -17.02 -3.92 -7.66
CA LEU A 44 -17.96 -4.94 -7.21
C LEU A 44 -19.25 -4.95 -8.04
N LYS A 45 -19.79 -3.76 -8.32
CA LYS A 45 -20.97 -3.62 -9.18
C LYS A 45 -20.72 -4.17 -10.60
N LYS A 46 -19.55 -3.86 -11.16
CA LYS A 46 -19.17 -4.39 -12.48
C LYS A 46 -19.04 -5.92 -12.47
N VAL A 47 -18.39 -6.50 -11.46
CA VAL A 47 -18.25 -7.96 -11.29
C VAL A 47 -19.63 -8.63 -11.20
N GLU A 48 -20.56 -8.01 -10.47
CA GLU A 48 -21.93 -8.51 -10.31
C GLU A 48 -22.72 -8.43 -11.63
N GLU A 49 -22.58 -7.33 -12.38
CA GLU A 49 -23.22 -7.15 -13.70
C GLU A 49 -22.68 -8.11 -14.76
N GLU A 50 -21.40 -8.44 -14.74
CA GLU A 50 -20.78 -9.40 -15.66
C GLU A 50 -21.20 -10.84 -15.37
N GLY A 51 -21.64 -11.14 -14.15
CA GLY A 51 -22.17 -12.45 -13.77
C GLY A 51 -21.14 -13.59 -13.79
N THR A 52 -19.86 -13.27 -13.95
CA THR A 52 -18.75 -14.24 -13.92
C THR A 52 -18.08 -14.23 -12.55
N CYS A 53 -17.75 -15.42 -12.03
CA CYS A 53 -16.94 -15.50 -10.81
C CYS A 53 -15.49 -15.16 -11.16
N GLN A 54 -14.98 -14.07 -10.62
CA GLN A 54 -13.59 -13.67 -10.77
C GLN A 54 -12.77 -14.12 -9.57
N SER A 55 -11.48 -14.37 -9.78
CA SER A 55 -10.55 -14.86 -8.77
C SER A 55 -9.81 -13.71 -8.07
N LEU A 56 -9.66 -13.83 -6.74
CA LEU A 56 -9.00 -12.82 -5.91
C LEU A 56 -7.93 -13.46 -5.02
N LEU A 57 -6.68 -13.03 -5.16
CA LEU A 57 -5.63 -13.32 -4.18
C LEU A 57 -5.67 -12.30 -3.06
N LEU A 58 -6.04 -12.72 -1.85
CA LEU A 58 -6.13 -11.87 -0.66
C LEU A 58 -4.92 -12.09 0.25
N HIS A 59 -3.96 -11.15 0.24
CA HIS A 59 -2.92 -11.14 1.26
C HIS A 59 -3.54 -10.88 2.63
N SER A 60 -3.44 -11.83 3.56
CA SER A 60 -3.95 -11.71 4.92
C SER A 60 -2.83 -11.47 5.93
N CYS A 61 -3.05 -10.50 6.83
CA CYS A 61 -2.12 -10.19 7.91
C CYS A 61 -2.44 -10.90 9.23
N CYS A 62 -3.70 -11.20 9.49
CA CYS A 62 -4.18 -11.86 10.71
C CYS A 62 -5.65 -12.25 10.59
N GLY A 63 -6.09 -13.20 11.41
CA GLY A 63 -7.46 -13.68 11.47
C GLY A 63 -8.52 -12.59 11.66
N PRO A 64 -8.42 -11.74 12.70
CA PRO A 64 -9.42 -10.69 12.95
C PRO A 64 -9.58 -9.70 11.78
N CYS A 65 -8.47 -9.37 11.10
CA CYS A 65 -8.53 -8.47 9.94
C CYS A 65 -9.17 -9.14 8.72
N SER A 66 -9.02 -10.47 8.57
CA SER A 66 -9.53 -11.18 7.41
C SER A 66 -10.99 -11.56 7.52
N SER A 67 -11.55 -11.78 8.72
CA SER A 67 -12.91 -12.28 8.90
C SER A 67 -13.95 -11.44 8.16
N TYR A 68 -13.98 -10.12 8.40
CA TYR A 68 -14.90 -9.21 7.71
C TYR A 68 -14.64 -9.15 6.19
N VAL A 69 -13.36 -9.10 5.78
CA VAL A 69 -12.99 -8.99 4.36
C VAL A 69 -13.41 -10.24 3.60
N LEU A 70 -13.21 -11.43 4.18
CA LEU A 70 -13.62 -12.70 3.60
C LEU A 70 -15.14 -12.78 3.45
N GLU A 71 -15.90 -12.42 4.50
CA GLU A 71 -17.35 -12.40 4.45
C GLU A 71 -17.88 -11.43 3.39
N TYR A 72 -17.30 -10.22 3.32
CA TYR A 72 -17.73 -9.19 2.38
C TYR A 72 -17.35 -9.51 0.92
N LEU A 73 -16.07 -9.79 0.65
CA LEU A 73 -15.60 -10.03 -0.71
C LEU A 73 -15.93 -11.42 -1.25
N GLY A 74 -16.11 -12.41 -0.38
CA GLY A 74 -16.52 -13.77 -0.77
C GLY A 74 -17.95 -13.88 -1.32
N GLN A 75 -18.71 -12.77 -1.35
CA GLN A 75 -19.98 -12.68 -2.07
C GLN A 75 -19.77 -12.40 -3.56
N TYR A 76 -18.59 -11.89 -3.94
CA TYR A 76 -18.28 -11.44 -5.30
C TYR A 76 -17.18 -12.25 -5.98
N PHE A 77 -16.23 -12.78 -5.20
CA PHE A 77 -15.01 -13.42 -5.70
C PHE A 77 -14.82 -14.83 -5.14
N GLU A 78 -14.21 -15.70 -5.95
CA GLU A 78 -13.51 -16.86 -5.43
C GLU A 78 -12.19 -16.42 -4.84
N ILE A 79 -12.04 -16.58 -3.51
CA ILE A 79 -10.90 -16.01 -2.77
C ILE A 79 -9.86 -17.09 -2.47
N THR A 80 -8.62 -16.79 -2.78
CA THR A 80 -7.46 -17.50 -2.22
C THR A 80 -6.74 -16.59 -1.25
N VAL A 81 -6.72 -16.97 0.03
CA VAL A 81 -5.96 -16.28 1.07
C VAL A 81 -4.49 -16.63 0.91
N PHE A 82 -3.66 -15.62 0.73
CA PHE A 82 -2.20 -15.76 0.77
C PHE A 82 -1.69 -15.26 2.11
N TYR A 83 -1.18 -16.18 2.93
CA TYR A 83 -0.63 -15.86 4.25
C TYR A 83 0.89 -15.75 4.19
N TYR A 84 1.39 -14.54 3.97
CA TYR A 84 2.82 -14.22 3.89
C TYR A 84 3.16 -13.05 4.82
N ASN A 85 3.71 -13.34 5.99
CA ASN A 85 3.96 -12.36 7.05
C ASN A 85 5.34 -12.57 7.69
N PRO A 86 6.45 -12.36 6.96
CA PRO A 86 7.80 -12.61 7.47
C PRO A 86 8.22 -11.67 8.61
N ASN A 87 7.41 -10.65 8.88
CA ASN A 87 7.58 -9.69 9.98
C ASN A 87 7.07 -10.20 11.35
N ILE A 88 6.45 -11.37 11.40
CA ILE A 88 5.97 -11.96 12.66
C ILE A 88 7.08 -12.77 13.29
N TYR A 89 7.36 -12.50 14.57
CA TYR A 89 8.37 -13.17 15.36
C TYR A 89 7.82 -13.37 16.79
N PRO A 90 8.14 -14.48 17.48
CA PRO A 90 8.92 -15.62 17.03
C PRO A 90 8.16 -16.54 16.03
N SER A 91 8.82 -17.59 15.54
CA SER A 91 8.24 -18.52 14.56
C SER A 91 6.98 -19.21 15.05
N GLU A 92 6.92 -19.53 16.34
CA GLU A 92 5.77 -20.16 16.99
C GLU A 92 4.52 -19.27 16.88
N GLU A 93 4.67 -17.96 17.01
CA GLU A 93 3.59 -16.98 16.83
C GLU A 93 3.12 -16.93 15.38
N TYR A 94 4.04 -17.05 14.41
CA TYR A 94 3.67 -17.12 13.00
C TYR A 94 2.80 -18.34 12.72
N TRP A 95 3.22 -19.53 13.13
CA TRP A 95 2.48 -20.77 12.88
C TRP A 95 1.16 -20.82 13.63
N TYR A 96 1.12 -20.33 14.87
CA TYR A 96 -0.14 -20.15 15.59
C TYR A 96 -1.15 -19.30 14.80
N ARG A 97 -0.72 -18.19 14.22
CA ARG A 97 -1.59 -17.33 13.41
C ARG A 97 -1.99 -17.94 12.07
N VAL A 98 -1.16 -18.78 11.48
CA VAL A 98 -1.54 -19.58 10.30
C VAL A 98 -2.72 -20.48 10.65
N ASP A 99 -2.66 -21.19 11.78
CA ASP A 99 -3.73 -22.08 12.22
C ASP A 99 -5.03 -21.30 12.57
N GLU A 100 -4.90 -20.12 13.18
CA GLU A 100 -6.04 -19.24 13.43
C GLU A 100 -6.67 -18.74 12.10
N GLN A 101 -5.87 -18.48 11.09
CA GLN A 101 -6.37 -18.10 9.77
C GLN A 101 -7.15 -19.23 9.11
N LYS A 102 -6.69 -20.47 9.20
CA LYS A 102 -7.41 -21.66 8.70
C LYS A 102 -8.77 -21.81 9.38
N LYS A 103 -8.83 -21.69 10.71
CA LYS A 103 -10.08 -21.73 11.46
C LYS A 103 -11.07 -20.66 11.02
N ILE A 104 -10.60 -19.45 10.74
CA ILE A 104 -11.45 -18.37 10.25
C ILE A 104 -12.02 -18.70 8.88
N ILE A 105 -11.21 -19.24 7.97
CA ILE A 105 -11.66 -19.69 6.66
C ILE A 105 -12.75 -20.75 6.80
N ASP A 106 -12.55 -21.77 7.63
CA ASP A 106 -13.50 -22.85 7.86
C ASP A 106 -14.85 -22.37 8.43
N LEU A 107 -14.83 -21.31 9.23
CA LEU A 107 -16.01 -20.73 9.87
C LEU A 107 -16.73 -19.69 8.99
N THR A 108 -16.07 -19.14 7.98
CA THR A 108 -16.64 -18.08 7.15
C THR A 108 -17.62 -18.65 6.13
N ARG A 109 -18.79 -18.01 5.99
CA ARG A 109 -19.82 -18.41 5.00
C ARG A 109 -19.82 -17.44 3.83
N THR A 110 -19.52 -17.92 2.64
CA THR A 110 -19.42 -17.15 1.41
C THR A 110 -20.18 -17.79 0.27
N LYS A 111 -20.44 -17.02 -0.76
CA LYS A 111 -21.09 -17.52 -1.98
C LYS A 111 -20.16 -18.43 -2.79
N TYR A 112 -18.87 -18.09 -2.79
CA TYR A 112 -17.84 -18.84 -3.50
C TYR A 112 -16.84 -19.44 -2.52
N PRO A 113 -16.13 -20.52 -2.89
CA PRO A 113 -15.16 -21.15 -2.00
C PRO A 113 -14.01 -20.21 -1.61
N ILE A 114 -13.43 -20.47 -0.44
CA ILE A 114 -12.22 -19.83 0.02
C ILE A 114 -11.11 -20.87 0.09
N HIS A 115 -9.99 -20.58 -0.54
CA HIS A 115 -8.77 -21.37 -0.51
C HIS A 115 -7.69 -20.68 0.29
N MET A 116 -6.59 -21.39 0.61
CA MET A 116 -5.45 -20.80 1.30
C MET A 116 -4.14 -21.31 0.71
N ILE A 117 -3.19 -20.37 0.55
CA ILE A 117 -1.79 -20.64 0.24
C ILE A 117 -0.97 -20.09 1.40
N GLU A 118 -0.17 -20.97 2.01
CA GLU A 118 0.80 -20.58 3.03
C GLU A 118 2.07 -20.10 2.33
N GLY A 119 2.43 -18.83 2.54
CA GLY A 119 3.68 -18.27 2.06
C GLY A 119 4.88 -18.79 2.85
N ALA A 120 6.05 -18.71 2.28
CA ALA A 120 7.28 -19.06 2.97
C ALA A 120 7.52 -18.12 4.17
N TYR A 121 8.02 -18.68 5.27
CA TYR A 121 8.38 -17.89 6.46
C TYR A 121 9.84 -17.40 6.34
N GLU A 122 10.02 -16.25 5.69
CA GLU A 122 11.31 -15.68 5.30
C GLU A 122 11.70 -14.49 6.19
N VAL A 123 11.97 -14.74 7.45
CA VAL A 123 12.31 -13.70 8.43
C VAL A 123 13.55 -12.90 8.04
N ASP A 124 14.58 -13.58 7.53
CA ASP A 124 15.82 -12.93 7.11
C ASP A 124 15.56 -11.91 6.00
N ARG A 125 14.73 -12.26 5.03
CA ARG A 125 14.30 -11.36 3.94
C ARG A 125 13.57 -10.11 4.44
N PHE A 126 12.79 -10.25 5.51
CA PHE A 126 12.17 -9.10 6.15
C PHE A 126 13.22 -8.18 6.76
N TYR A 127 14.17 -8.73 7.53
CA TYR A 127 15.23 -7.92 8.14
C TYR A 127 16.13 -7.25 7.09
N GLU A 128 16.48 -7.94 6.02
CA GLU A 128 17.19 -7.34 4.89
C GLU A 128 16.42 -6.17 4.27
N THR A 129 15.10 -6.32 4.12
CA THR A 129 14.23 -5.28 3.53
C THR A 129 14.18 -4.01 4.37
N ILE A 130 14.29 -4.13 5.70
CA ILE A 130 14.23 -3.00 6.64
C ILE A 130 15.59 -2.57 7.19
N ALA A 131 16.69 -3.13 6.67
CA ALA A 131 18.03 -2.85 7.16
C ALA A 131 18.32 -1.35 7.19
N GLY A 132 18.82 -0.87 8.35
CA GLY A 132 19.05 0.56 8.62
C GLY A 132 17.79 1.39 8.90
N MET A 133 16.63 0.75 9.07
CA MET A 133 15.36 1.41 9.40
C MET A 133 14.75 0.90 10.72
N GLU A 134 15.46 0.09 11.48
CA GLU A 134 14.97 -0.64 12.65
C GLU A 134 14.40 0.29 13.71
N ASP A 135 15.06 1.43 13.93
CA ASP A 135 14.70 2.43 14.94
C ASP A 135 13.64 3.44 14.46
N LEU A 136 13.20 3.35 13.20
CA LEU A 136 12.19 4.27 12.69
C LEU A 136 10.82 4.00 13.33
N PRO A 137 10.03 5.05 13.60
CA PRO A 137 8.73 4.93 14.24
C PRO A 137 7.76 4.10 13.38
N GLU A 138 6.76 3.52 14.05
CA GLU A 138 5.66 2.84 13.37
C GLU A 138 4.90 3.80 12.44
N GLY A 139 4.42 3.30 11.31
CA GLY A 139 3.77 4.09 10.26
C GLY A 139 4.72 4.83 9.32
N GLY A 140 6.03 4.79 9.59
CA GLY A 140 7.08 5.43 8.80
C GLY A 140 7.59 4.60 7.62
N ALA A 141 8.80 4.94 7.16
CA ALA A 141 9.43 4.32 5.99
C ALA A 141 9.63 2.79 6.15
N ARG A 142 10.02 2.33 7.35
CA ARG A 142 10.13 0.90 7.69
C ARG A 142 8.83 0.15 7.39
N CYS A 143 7.68 0.68 7.85
CA CYS A 143 6.39 0.05 7.61
C CYS A 143 6.04 0.03 6.12
N ASN A 144 6.34 1.09 5.38
CA ASN A 144 6.10 1.16 3.93
C ASN A 144 6.91 0.09 3.19
N ARG A 145 8.17 -0.14 3.56
CA ARG A 145 8.99 -1.23 3.02
C ARG A 145 8.41 -2.61 3.32
N CYS A 146 7.95 -2.82 4.54
CA CYS A 146 7.26 -4.07 4.93
C CYS A 146 5.98 -4.29 4.12
N TYR A 147 5.19 -3.25 3.88
CA TYR A 147 3.99 -3.36 3.04
C TYR A 147 4.35 -3.67 1.59
N GLU A 148 5.34 -2.99 1.03
CA GLU A 148 5.82 -3.23 -0.34
C GLU A 148 6.32 -4.66 -0.52
N LEU A 149 7.13 -5.18 0.40
CA LEU A 149 7.60 -6.57 0.38
C LEU A 149 6.42 -7.55 0.28
N ARG A 150 5.47 -7.44 1.20
CA ARG A 150 4.35 -8.39 1.33
C ARG A 150 3.39 -8.29 0.14
N MET A 151 3.10 -7.08 -0.31
CA MET A 151 2.22 -6.87 -1.46
C MET A 151 2.90 -7.24 -2.78
N SER A 152 4.22 -7.10 -2.90
CA SER A 152 4.98 -7.57 -4.06
C SER A 152 4.92 -9.08 -4.19
N GLU A 153 5.08 -9.82 -3.10
CA GLU A 153 4.94 -11.29 -3.13
C GLU A 153 3.50 -11.71 -3.49
N ALA A 154 2.50 -11.01 -2.96
CA ALA A 154 1.12 -11.28 -3.31
C ALA A 154 0.84 -10.99 -4.81
N ALA A 155 1.30 -9.86 -5.33
CA ALA A 155 1.09 -9.52 -6.74
C ALA A 155 1.85 -10.46 -7.69
N LYS A 156 3.07 -10.86 -7.31
CA LYS A 156 3.87 -11.82 -8.06
C LYS A 156 3.14 -13.17 -8.15
N LEU A 157 2.72 -13.71 -7.01
CA LEU A 157 1.96 -14.97 -6.95
C LEU A 157 0.65 -14.86 -7.74
N ALA A 158 -0.09 -13.75 -7.58
CA ALA A 158 -1.33 -13.52 -8.30
C ALA A 158 -1.13 -13.54 -9.83
N LYS A 159 -0.02 -12.99 -10.31
CA LYS A 159 0.33 -13.03 -11.73
C LYS A 159 0.73 -14.42 -12.20
N GLU A 160 1.53 -15.13 -11.43
CA GLU A 160 2.04 -16.47 -11.74
C GLU A 160 0.90 -17.50 -11.82
N GLU A 161 -0.08 -17.40 -10.90
CA GLU A 161 -1.22 -18.29 -10.81
C GLU A 161 -2.44 -17.81 -11.62
N GLY A 162 -2.37 -16.64 -12.25
CA GLY A 162 -3.40 -16.13 -13.14
C GLY A 162 -4.65 -15.58 -12.47
N PHE A 163 -4.54 -15.02 -11.27
CA PHE A 163 -5.64 -14.34 -10.58
C PHE A 163 -6.04 -13.05 -11.31
N ASP A 164 -7.34 -12.75 -11.30
CA ASP A 164 -7.89 -11.52 -11.89
C ASP A 164 -7.50 -10.29 -11.06
N TYR A 165 -7.51 -10.44 -9.72
CA TYR A 165 -7.17 -9.38 -8.77
C TYR A 165 -6.29 -9.88 -7.65
N PHE A 166 -5.57 -8.92 -7.03
CA PHE A 166 -5.00 -9.11 -5.69
C PHE A 166 -5.33 -7.92 -4.80
N THR A 167 -5.34 -8.14 -3.48
CA THR A 167 -5.52 -7.10 -2.47
C THR A 167 -4.93 -7.52 -1.13
N THR A 168 -5.14 -6.71 -0.08
CA THR A 168 -4.63 -6.98 1.26
C THR A 168 -5.63 -6.62 2.35
N THR A 169 -5.62 -7.37 3.46
CA THR A 169 -6.37 -7.01 4.67
C THR A 169 -5.71 -5.92 5.52
N LEU A 170 -4.52 -5.44 5.13
CA LEU A 170 -3.82 -4.39 5.88
C LEU A 170 -4.60 -3.07 5.96
N THR A 171 -5.38 -2.78 4.94
CA THR A 171 -6.14 -1.54 4.78
C THR A 171 -7.26 -1.37 5.79
N ILE A 172 -7.80 -2.47 6.34
CA ILE A 172 -8.89 -2.43 7.33
C ILE A 172 -8.42 -1.97 8.72
N SER A 173 -7.11 -2.00 8.98
CA SER A 173 -6.56 -1.60 10.26
C SER A 173 -6.64 -0.08 10.47
N PRO A 174 -7.25 0.42 11.56
CA PRO A 174 -7.30 1.85 11.84
C PRO A 174 -5.93 2.47 12.13
N HIS A 175 -4.93 1.64 12.44
CA HIS A 175 -3.56 2.07 12.71
C HIS A 175 -2.68 2.19 11.47
N LYS A 176 -3.21 1.84 10.29
CA LYS A 176 -2.47 1.87 9.04
C LYS A 176 -3.04 2.90 8.06
N ASN A 177 -2.16 3.48 7.26
CA ASN A 177 -2.57 4.49 6.29
C ASN A 177 -3.07 3.82 5.00
N SER A 178 -4.39 3.73 4.83
CA SER A 178 -5.02 3.12 3.66
C SER A 178 -4.63 3.83 2.34
N GLN A 179 -4.38 5.14 2.34
CA GLN A 179 -3.92 5.86 1.14
C GLN A 179 -2.55 5.36 0.68
N VAL A 180 -1.63 5.14 1.63
CA VAL A 180 -0.30 4.59 1.34
C VAL A 180 -0.41 3.15 0.86
N LEU A 181 -1.20 2.32 1.52
CA LEU A 181 -1.37 0.91 1.16
C LEU A 181 -1.98 0.75 -0.24
N ASN A 182 -3.02 1.50 -0.57
CA ASN A 182 -3.63 1.44 -1.91
C ASN A 182 -2.68 1.96 -2.99
N ARG A 183 -1.90 3.01 -2.72
CA ARG A 183 -0.86 3.48 -3.64
C ARG A 183 0.21 2.41 -3.88
N ILE A 184 0.73 1.79 -2.81
CA ILE A 184 1.70 0.68 -2.93
C ILE A 184 1.07 -0.47 -3.72
N GLY A 185 -0.19 -0.82 -3.44
CA GLY A 185 -0.90 -1.86 -4.18
C GLY A 185 -1.00 -1.58 -5.67
N GLN A 186 -1.34 -0.36 -6.05
CA GLN A 186 -1.40 0.04 -7.45
C GLN A 186 -0.01 -0.02 -8.11
N GLU A 187 1.02 0.57 -7.48
CA GLU A 187 2.40 0.57 -8.00
C GLU A 187 2.95 -0.85 -8.19
N VAL A 188 2.66 -1.75 -7.25
CA VAL A 188 3.06 -3.16 -7.31
C VAL A 188 2.25 -3.91 -8.37
N GLY A 189 0.94 -3.67 -8.43
CA GLY A 189 0.08 -4.25 -9.46
C GLY A 189 0.54 -3.90 -10.87
N ASP A 190 0.85 -2.62 -11.12
CA ASP A 190 1.40 -2.16 -12.40
C ASP A 190 2.75 -2.83 -12.73
N ARG A 191 3.61 -3.01 -11.71
CA ARG A 191 4.93 -3.65 -11.86
C ARG A 191 4.83 -5.10 -12.29
N TYR A 192 3.90 -5.87 -11.73
CA TYR A 192 3.74 -7.30 -12.02
C TYR A 192 2.68 -7.60 -13.09
N GLY A 193 1.88 -6.61 -13.49
CA GLY A 193 0.84 -6.76 -14.51
C GLY A 193 -0.36 -7.57 -14.01
N VAL A 194 -0.82 -7.27 -12.79
CA VAL A 194 -2.05 -7.82 -12.17
C VAL A 194 -2.85 -6.68 -11.54
N ALA A 195 -4.18 -6.74 -11.63
CA ALA A 195 -5.04 -5.68 -11.12
C ALA A 195 -5.06 -5.64 -9.58
N HIS A 196 -4.78 -4.48 -8.97
CA HIS A 196 -4.99 -4.27 -7.55
C HIS A 196 -6.45 -3.92 -7.27
N LEU A 197 -7.12 -4.69 -6.40
CA LEU A 197 -8.46 -4.35 -5.92
C LEU A 197 -8.32 -3.33 -4.77
N PRO A 198 -8.78 -2.08 -4.93
CA PRO A 198 -8.69 -1.06 -3.88
C PRO A 198 -9.53 -1.42 -2.66
N SER A 199 -9.06 -1.04 -1.45
CA SER A 199 -9.74 -1.40 -0.20
C SER A 199 -9.47 -0.41 0.94
#